data_ef7553f6e94ac1bd02da170390244b5e
#
_entry.id   ef7553f6e94ac1bd02da170390244b5e
#
_cell.length_a   1.000
_cell.length_b   1.000
_cell.length_c   1.000
_cell.angle_alpha   90.00
_cell.angle_beta   90.00
_cell.angle_gamma   90.00
#
_symmetry.space_group_name_H-M   'P 1'
#
loop_
_entity.id
_entity.type
_entity.pdbx_description
1 polymer ?
#
loop_
_entity_poly.entity_id
_entity_poly.type
_entity_poly.pdbx_seq_one_letter_code
_entity_poly.pdbx_strand_id
1 'polypeptide(L)'
;FQSFNLLPTMTAAENIVLPDRLAGRRADAAWVDEVVAAVGLGDRLAHRPSELSGGQQQRVAVARALAGRPDIVFADEPTGNLDSRTGAEILGFLRRAVDDLGQTVVMVTHEPTAAAHADEVVFLADGRIVDGLAAPTATTVLDRMSSLGA
;
A
#
# COMPACT_ATOMS: atom_id res chain seq x y z
N PHE A 1 -4.55 -8.23 -3.27
CA PHE A 1 -5.43 -9.30 -2.73
C PHE A 1 -6.64 -8.68 -2.05
N GLN A 2 -7.84 -9.19 -2.31
CA GLN A 2 -9.11 -8.73 -1.70
C GLN A 2 -9.18 -8.98 -0.16
N SER A 3 -8.25 -9.71 0.41
CA SER A 3 -8.07 -9.90 1.86
C SER A 3 -6.64 -9.53 2.22
N PHE A 4 -6.46 -8.91 3.39
CA PHE A 4 -5.15 -8.42 3.85
C PHE A 4 -4.12 -9.52 4.13
N ASN A 5 -4.52 -10.80 4.03
CA ASN A 5 -3.70 -11.99 4.24
C ASN A 5 -2.86 -11.93 5.54
N LEU A 6 -3.45 -11.37 6.59
CA LEU A 6 -2.87 -11.41 7.93
C LEU A 6 -3.10 -12.80 8.54
N LEU A 7 -2.11 -13.31 9.25
CA LEU A 7 -2.26 -14.54 10.00
C LEU A 7 -3.10 -14.25 11.26
N PRO A 8 -4.30 -14.86 11.39
CA PRO A 8 -5.27 -14.50 12.43
C PRO A 8 -4.81 -14.87 13.84
N THR A 9 -3.89 -15.82 13.96
CA THR A 9 -3.30 -16.27 15.23
C THR A 9 -2.18 -15.40 15.74
N MET A 10 -1.64 -14.52 14.89
CA MET A 10 -0.53 -13.62 15.19
C MET A 10 -1.05 -12.21 15.51
N THR A 11 -0.33 -11.49 16.35
CA THR A 11 -0.54 -10.07 16.60
C THR A 11 -0.15 -9.21 15.38
N ALA A 12 -0.50 -7.92 15.40
CA ALA A 12 -0.07 -6.97 14.37
C ALA A 12 1.46 -6.92 14.27
N ALA A 13 2.15 -6.82 15.41
CA ALA A 13 3.63 -6.83 15.44
C ALA A 13 4.22 -8.08 14.82
N GLU A 14 3.68 -9.26 15.14
CA GLU A 14 4.15 -10.54 14.60
C GLU A 14 3.89 -10.66 13.09
N ASN A 15 2.74 -10.18 12.61
CA ASN A 15 2.43 -10.12 11.18
C ASN A 15 3.40 -9.20 10.43
N ILE A 16 3.74 -8.03 10.99
CA ILE A 16 4.65 -7.06 10.37
C ILE A 16 6.03 -7.67 10.11
N VAL A 17 6.61 -8.35 11.09
CA VAL A 17 7.97 -8.91 10.98
C VAL A 17 8.00 -10.33 10.40
N LEU A 18 6.86 -10.89 10.03
CA LEU A 18 6.76 -12.26 9.53
C LEU A 18 7.63 -12.54 8.30
N PRO A 19 7.70 -11.67 7.26
CA PRO A 19 8.54 -11.93 6.10
C PRO A 19 10.01 -12.12 6.45
N ASP A 20 10.55 -11.32 7.37
CA ASP A 20 11.93 -11.44 7.80
C ASP A 20 12.17 -12.75 8.58
N ARG A 21 11.23 -13.11 9.46
CA ARG A 21 11.30 -14.38 10.20
C ARG A 21 11.29 -15.59 9.26
N LEU A 22 10.43 -15.58 8.23
CA LEU A 22 10.38 -16.66 7.23
C LEU A 22 11.66 -16.72 6.39
N ALA A 23 12.28 -15.58 6.12
CA ALA A 23 13.55 -15.49 5.41
C ALA A 23 14.78 -15.80 6.31
N GLY A 24 14.57 -16.16 7.58
CA GLY A 24 15.65 -16.42 8.53
C GLY A 24 16.44 -15.15 8.91
N ARG A 25 15.89 -13.96 8.66
CA ARG A 25 16.53 -12.68 8.98
C ARG A 25 15.95 -12.13 10.27
N ARG A 26 16.73 -11.31 10.95
CA ARG A 26 16.27 -10.48 12.05
C ARG A 26 15.78 -9.15 11.46
N ALA A 27 14.53 -8.78 11.76
CA ALA A 27 14.01 -7.48 11.38
C ALA A 27 14.85 -6.35 12.01
N ASP A 28 15.06 -5.28 11.26
CA ASP A 28 15.67 -4.04 11.76
C ASP A 28 14.63 -3.32 12.64
N ALA A 29 14.82 -3.38 13.95
CA ALA A 29 13.86 -2.86 14.92
C ALA A 29 13.62 -1.35 14.75
N ALA A 30 14.69 -0.56 14.51
CA ALA A 30 14.57 0.88 14.33
C ALA A 30 13.74 1.22 13.08
N TRP A 31 13.95 0.48 11.99
CA TRP A 31 13.17 0.65 10.77
C TRP A 31 11.71 0.23 10.95
N VAL A 32 11.47 -0.89 11.63
CA VAL A 32 10.10 -1.34 11.93
C VAL A 32 9.35 -0.30 12.77
N ASP A 33 10.02 0.28 13.78
CA ASP A 33 9.44 1.33 14.62
C ASP A 33 9.10 2.59 13.78
N GLU A 34 9.96 2.98 12.85
CA GLU A 34 9.71 4.09 11.91
C GLU A 34 8.50 3.82 11.02
N VAL A 35 8.43 2.63 10.41
CA VAL A 35 7.28 2.21 9.59
C VAL A 35 6.00 2.17 10.43
N VAL A 36 6.03 1.60 11.63
CA VAL A 36 4.87 1.51 12.54
C VAL A 36 4.37 2.90 12.93
N ALA A 37 5.29 3.82 13.24
CA ALA A 37 4.94 5.21 13.54
C ALA A 37 4.30 5.90 12.34
N ALA A 38 4.86 5.72 11.14
CA ALA A 38 4.35 6.30 9.92
C ALA A 38 2.93 5.81 9.56
N VAL A 39 2.59 4.53 9.82
CA VAL A 39 1.24 3.98 9.60
C VAL A 39 0.28 4.26 10.78
N GLY A 40 0.76 4.79 11.89
CA GLY A 40 -0.06 5.08 13.07
C GLY A 40 -0.64 3.85 13.76
N LEU A 41 0.19 2.81 13.97
CA LEU A 41 -0.21 1.54 14.59
C LEU A 41 0.39 1.31 15.98
N GLY A 42 1.09 2.29 16.57
CA GLY A 42 1.87 2.09 17.80
C GLY A 42 1.10 1.49 18.97
N ASP A 43 -0.16 1.88 19.14
CA ASP A 43 -1.06 1.40 20.20
C ASP A 43 -1.85 0.13 19.82
N ARG A 44 -1.61 -0.44 18.64
CA ARG A 44 -2.33 -1.60 18.09
C ARG A 44 -1.45 -2.84 17.86
N LEU A 45 -0.16 -2.75 18.14
CA LEU A 45 0.81 -3.81 17.85
C LEU A 45 0.51 -5.15 18.56
N ALA A 46 -0.07 -5.11 19.76
CA ALA A 46 -0.44 -6.30 20.52
C ALA A 46 -1.78 -6.94 20.08
N HIS A 47 -2.57 -6.25 19.24
CA HIS A 47 -3.87 -6.73 18.80
C HIS A 47 -3.75 -7.77 17.68
N ARG A 48 -4.69 -8.72 17.66
CA ARG A 48 -4.86 -9.68 16.56
C ARG A 48 -5.75 -9.10 15.46
N PRO A 49 -5.71 -9.63 14.22
CA PRO A 49 -6.55 -9.16 13.14
C PRO A 49 -8.03 -9.03 13.48
N SER A 50 -8.59 -9.98 14.25
CA SER A 50 -10.00 -9.94 14.68
C SER A 50 -10.36 -8.76 15.60
N GLU A 51 -9.37 -8.12 16.20
CA GLU A 51 -9.52 -6.97 17.11
C GLU A 51 -9.25 -5.64 16.42
N LEU A 52 -8.96 -5.67 15.12
CA LEU A 52 -8.60 -4.51 14.30
C LEU A 52 -9.71 -4.19 13.29
N SER A 53 -9.97 -2.90 13.06
CA SER A 53 -10.81 -2.47 11.95
C SER A 53 -10.18 -2.84 10.60
N GLY A 54 -10.97 -2.85 9.51
CA GLY A 54 -10.46 -3.12 8.16
C GLY A 54 -9.31 -2.19 7.77
N GLY A 55 -9.43 -0.89 8.05
CA GLY A 55 -8.36 0.07 7.80
C GLY A 55 -7.11 -0.16 8.64
N GLN A 56 -7.25 -0.61 9.91
CA GLN A 56 -6.11 -0.99 10.73
C GLN A 56 -5.43 -2.26 10.21
N GLN A 57 -6.21 -3.26 9.77
CA GLN A 57 -5.66 -4.47 9.13
C GLN A 57 -4.89 -4.11 7.84
N GLN A 58 -5.43 -3.20 7.02
CA GLN A 58 -4.75 -2.71 5.83
C GLN A 58 -3.41 -2.04 6.18
N ARG A 59 -3.38 -1.18 7.21
CA ARG A 59 -2.13 -0.56 7.68
C ARG A 59 -1.12 -1.59 8.17
N VAL A 60 -1.55 -2.66 8.83
CA VAL A 60 -0.67 -3.79 9.20
C VAL A 60 -0.11 -4.47 7.95
N ALA A 61 -0.93 -4.69 6.92
CA ALA A 61 -0.47 -5.30 5.67
C ALA A 61 0.55 -4.42 4.94
N VAL A 62 0.34 -3.10 4.92
CA VAL A 62 1.29 -2.14 4.33
C VAL A 62 2.59 -2.10 5.15
N ALA A 63 2.50 -2.03 6.48
CA ALA A 63 3.68 -2.07 7.35
C ALA A 63 4.48 -3.37 7.15
N ARG A 64 3.81 -4.51 7.03
CA ARG A 64 4.45 -5.79 6.71
C ARG A 64 5.18 -5.78 5.37
N ALA A 65 4.60 -5.14 4.36
CA ALA A 65 5.23 -5.03 3.04
C ALA A 65 6.52 -4.20 3.10
N LEU A 66 6.58 -3.18 3.95
CA LEU A 66 7.71 -2.26 4.09
C LEU A 66 8.77 -2.74 5.08
N ALA A 67 8.40 -3.55 6.07
CA ALA A 67 9.28 -3.93 7.19
C ALA A 67 10.60 -4.57 6.74
N GLY A 68 10.57 -5.36 5.67
CA GLY A 68 11.74 -6.03 5.11
C GLY A 68 12.64 -5.15 4.22
N ARG A 69 12.39 -3.85 4.13
CA ARG A 69 13.08 -2.91 3.21
C ARG A 69 13.17 -3.45 1.77
N PRO A 70 12.07 -3.79 1.12
CA PRO A 70 12.10 -4.27 -0.25
C PRO A 70 12.53 -3.17 -1.21
N ASP A 71 13.14 -3.54 -2.35
CA ASP A 71 13.45 -2.56 -3.40
C ASP A 71 12.18 -2.00 -4.05
N ILE A 72 11.12 -2.82 -4.13
CA ILE A 72 9.83 -2.45 -4.74
C ILE A 72 8.68 -3.01 -3.91
N VAL A 73 7.65 -2.21 -3.69
CA VAL A 73 6.37 -2.59 -3.09
C VAL A 73 5.29 -2.65 -4.16
N PHE A 74 4.58 -3.76 -4.27
CA PHE A 74 3.40 -3.89 -5.14
C PHE A 74 2.12 -3.73 -4.33
N ALA A 75 1.30 -2.75 -4.69
CA ALA A 75 0.00 -2.47 -4.09
C ALA A 75 -1.10 -2.71 -5.14
N ASP A 76 -1.85 -3.80 -4.96
CA ASP A 76 -2.94 -4.20 -5.85
C ASP A 76 -4.26 -3.76 -5.23
N GLU A 77 -4.93 -2.77 -5.85
CA GLU A 77 -6.17 -2.14 -5.38
C GLU A 77 -6.13 -1.78 -3.87
N PRO A 78 -5.17 -0.96 -3.42
CA PRO A 78 -4.95 -0.76 -1.99
C PRO A 78 -6.12 -0.06 -1.27
N THR A 79 -7.04 0.54 -2.01
CA THR A 79 -8.21 1.26 -1.50
C THR A 79 -9.55 0.57 -1.75
N GLY A 80 -9.58 -0.49 -2.55
CA GLY A 80 -10.80 -1.07 -3.12
C GLY A 80 -11.84 -1.60 -2.13
N ASN A 81 -11.48 -1.86 -0.87
CA ASN A 81 -12.39 -2.33 0.18
C ASN A 81 -12.50 -1.34 1.35
N LEU A 82 -12.11 -0.08 1.16
CA LEU A 82 -12.07 0.92 2.20
C LEU A 82 -13.08 2.03 1.94
N ASP A 83 -13.57 2.66 3.01
CA ASP A 83 -14.28 3.92 2.88
C ASP A 83 -13.32 5.01 2.38
N SER A 84 -13.88 6.07 1.77
CA SER A 84 -13.11 7.13 1.12
C SER A 84 -12.07 7.80 2.05
N ARG A 85 -12.37 7.93 3.35
CA ARG A 85 -11.45 8.53 4.32
C ARG A 85 -10.27 7.62 4.58
N THR A 86 -10.54 6.35 4.87
CA THR A 86 -9.50 5.34 5.12
C THR A 86 -8.65 5.11 3.87
N GLY A 87 -9.28 5.10 2.67
CA GLY A 87 -8.59 5.03 1.39
C GLY A 87 -7.60 6.18 1.20
N ALA A 88 -8.03 7.42 1.45
CA ALA A 88 -7.16 8.60 1.36
C ALA A 88 -5.99 8.54 2.37
N GLU A 89 -6.21 8.03 3.58
CA GLU A 89 -5.15 7.83 4.58
C GLU A 89 -4.10 6.82 4.09
N ILE A 90 -4.52 5.71 3.47
CA ILE A 90 -3.60 4.69 2.90
C ILE A 90 -2.79 5.26 1.72
N LEU A 91 -3.45 5.97 0.80
CA LEU A 91 -2.76 6.62 -0.33
C LEU A 91 -1.74 7.66 0.15
N GLY A 92 -2.13 8.50 1.11
CA GLY A 92 -1.22 9.46 1.73
C GLY A 92 -0.06 8.77 2.44
N PHE A 93 -0.26 7.60 3.02
CA PHE A 93 0.81 6.81 3.60
C PHE A 93 1.75 6.23 2.54
N LEU A 94 1.23 5.63 1.45
CA LEU A 94 2.05 5.14 0.34
C LEU A 94 2.87 6.27 -0.29
N ARG A 95 2.29 7.48 -0.42
CA ARG A 95 3.01 8.66 -0.91
C ARG A 95 4.18 9.01 0.03
N ARG A 96 3.96 9.09 1.34
CA ARG A 96 5.03 9.33 2.31
C ARG A 96 6.10 8.24 2.29
N ALA A 97 5.73 6.98 2.06
CA ALA A 97 6.71 5.91 1.92
C ALA A 97 7.68 6.15 0.74
N VAL A 98 7.19 6.75 -0.35
CA VAL A 98 8.02 7.17 -1.49
C VAL A 98 8.84 8.41 -1.12
N ASP A 99 8.20 9.47 -0.61
CA ASP A 99 8.83 10.78 -0.41
C ASP A 99 9.84 10.79 0.74
N ASP A 100 9.48 10.17 1.88
CA ASP A 100 10.24 10.26 3.12
C ASP A 100 11.16 9.05 3.33
N LEU A 101 10.73 7.85 2.87
CA LEU A 101 11.45 6.60 3.08
C LEU A 101 12.18 6.10 1.81
N GLY A 102 12.06 6.79 0.67
CA GLY A 102 12.72 6.45 -0.58
C GLY A 102 12.25 5.13 -1.20
N GLN A 103 11.01 4.70 -0.91
CA GLN A 103 10.47 3.45 -1.43
C GLN A 103 10.02 3.59 -2.87
N THR A 104 10.19 2.54 -3.67
CA THR A 104 9.53 2.41 -4.97
C THR A 104 8.22 1.65 -4.78
N VAL A 105 7.09 2.29 -5.16
CA VAL A 105 5.76 1.68 -5.07
C VAL A 105 5.18 1.56 -6.47
N VAL A 106 4.77 0.35 -6.83
CA VAL A 106 3.99 0.07 -8.04
C VAL A 106 2.57 -0.25 -7.60
N MET A 107 1.63 0.62 -7.96
CA MET A 107 0.22 0.48 -7.59
C MET A 107 -0.60 0.09 -8.83
N VAL A 108 -1.44 -0.93 -8.69
CA VAL A 108 -2.47 -1.28 -9.67
C VAL A 108 -3.79 -0.78 -9.14
N THR A 109 -4.50 0.02 -9.95
CA THR A 109 -5.82 0.54 -9.59
C THR A 109 -6.62 0.93 -10.83
N HIS A 110 -7.92 0.91 -10.71
CA HIS A 110 -8.85 1.47 -11.71
C HIS A 110 -9.45 2.81 -11.25
N GLU A 111 -9.04 3.33 -10.09
CA GLU A 111 -9.55 4.58 -9.53
C GLU A 111 -8.67 5.78 -9.94
N PRO A 112 -9.18 6.77 -10.70
CA PRO A 112 -8.40 7.95 -11.10
C PRO A 112 -7.85 8.75 -9.92
N THR A 113 -8.60 8.80 -8.82
CA THR A 113 -8.18 9.49 -7.58
C THR A 113 -6.99 8.82 -6.91
N ALA A 114 -6.96 7.49 -6.90
CA ALA A 114 -5.82 6.73 -6.40
C ALA A 114 -4.59 6.89 -7.31
N ALA A 115 -4.77 6.76 -8.63
CA ALA A 115 -3.71 6.91 -9.62
C ALA A 115 -3.05 8.30 -9.58
N ALA A 116 -3.80 9.36 -9.23
CA ALA A 116 -3.29 10.71 -9.10
C ALA A 116 -2.25 10.90 -7.97
N HIS A 117 -2.04 9.93 -7.10
CA HIS A 117 -1.00 9.96 -6.07
C HIS A 117 0.37 9.46 -6.56
N ALA A 118 0.44 8.92 -7.79
CA ALA A 118 1.68 8.45 -8.39
C ALA A 118 2.48 9.59 -9.05
N ASP A 119 3.77 9.37 -9.28
CA ASP A 119 4.58 10.28 -10.10
C ASP A 119 4.33 10.05 -11.58
N GLU A 120 4.01 8.80 -11.95
CA GLU A 120 3.73 8.37 -13.32
C GLU A 120 2.61 7.32 -13.33
N VAL A 121 1.75 7.38 -14.33
CA VAL A 121 0.71 6.39 -14.61
C VAL A 121 0.97 5.74 -15.95
N VAL A 122 0.92 4.42 -16.02
CA VAL A 122 0.93 3.65 -17.25
C VAL A 122 -0.44 2.99 -17.45
N PHE A 123 -0.97 3.11 -18.66
CA PHE A 123 -2.27 2.53 -19.01
C PHE A 123 -2.05 1.19 -19.71
N LEU A 124 -2.77 0.17 -19.21
CA LEU A 124 -2.73 -1.17 -19.78
C LEU A 124 -4.08 -1.50 -20.42
N ALA A 125 -4.04 -2.01 -21.64
CA ALA A 125 -5.17 -2.63 -22.33
C ALA A 125 -4.71 -3.92 -23.00
N ASP A 126 -5.48 -4.99 -22.90
CA ASP A 126 -5.19 -6.31 -23.48
C ASP A 126 -3.76 -6.82 -23.16
N GLY A 127 -3.29 -6.58 -21.93
CA GLY A 127 -1.97 -7.02 -21.48
C GLY A 127 -0.80 -6.23 -22.07
N ARG A 128 -1.03 -5.06 -22.67
CA ARG A 128 -0.01 -4.20 -23.26
C ARG A 128 -0.08 -2.80 -22.67
N ILE A 129 1.06 -2.14 -22.55
CA ILE A 129 1.12 -0.71 -22.25
C ILE A 129 0.69 0.03 -23.52
N VAL A 130 -0.37 0.82 -23.40
CA VAL A 130 -0.95 1.60 -24.52
C VAL A 130 -0.69 3.09 -24.39
N ASP A 131 -0.41 3.59 -23.18
CA ASP A 131 -0.14 5.01 -22.94
C ASP A 131 0.58 5.22 -21.59
N GLY A 132 1.11 6.44 -21.36
CA GLY A 132 1.74 6.88 -20.14
C GLY A 132 1.44 8.36 -19.83
N LEU A 133 1.40 8.71 -18.55
CA LEU A 133 1.10 10.07 -18.09
C LEU A 133 2.00 10.40 -16.90
N ALA A 134 2.87 11.39 -17.06
CA ALA A 134 3.67 11.95 -15.97
C ALA A 134 2.88 13.03 -15.22
N ALA A 135 3.16 13.18 -13.92
CA ALA A 135 2.49 14.13 -13.03
C ALA A 135 0.95 14.10 -13.16
N PRO A 136 0.32 12.94 -12.92
CA PRO A 136 -1.11 12.74 -13.15
C PRO A 136 -1.96 13.59 -12.20
N THR A 137 -3.15 13.96 -12.67
CA THR A 137 -4.26 14.44 -11.83
C THR A 137 -5.46 13.51 -12.01
N ALA A 138 -6.39 13.48 -11.07
CA ALA A 138 -7.59 12.64 -11.22
C ALA A 138 -8.35 12.94 -12.53
N THR A 139 -8.43 14.21 -12.93
CA THR A 139 -9.07 14.63 -14.18
C THR A 139 -8.31 14.10 -15.40
N THR A 140 -6.98 14.30 -15.47
CA THR A 140 -6.20 13.86 -16.64
C THR A 140 -6.17 12.34 -16.76
N VAL A 141 -6.17 11.60 -15.65
CA VAL A 141 -6.29 10.13 -15.66
C VAL A 141 -7.67 9.71 -16.18
N LEU A 142 -8.76 10.31 -15.66
CA LEU A 142 -10.12 9.99 -16.09
C LEU A 142 -10.33 10.27 -17.59
N ASP A 143 -9.87 11.42 -18.08
CA ASP A 143 -9.96 11.79 -19.51
C ASP A 143 -9.24 10.76 -20.39
N ARG A 144 -8.06 10.31 -19.94
CA ARG A 144 -7.28 9.32 -20.68
C ARG A 144 -7.95 7.95 -20.67
N MET A 145 -8.43 7.49 -19.52
CA MET A 145 -9.19 6.24 -19.42
C MET A 145 -10.43 6.25 -20.34
N SER A 146 -11.15 7.36 -20.39
CA SER A 146 -12.32 7.51 -21.25
C SER A 146 -11.96 7.42 -22.75
N SER A 147 -10.81 7.97 -23.14
CA SER A 147 -10.33 7.94 -24.53
C SER A 147 -9.83 6.56 -24.98
N LEU A 148 -9.38 5.72 -24.04
CA LEU A 148 -8.88 4.37 -24.31
C LEU A 148 -9.98 3.31 -24.28
N GLY A 149 -11.13 3.61 -23.67
CA GLY A 149 -12.30 2.71 -23.58
C GLY A 149 -13.33 2.92 -24.70
N ALA A 150 -13.07 3.88 -25.61
CA ALA A 150 -13.88 4.16 -26.80
C ALA A 150 -13.29 3.43 -28.02
#